data_572970323b206720d637046e73a8676f
#
_entry.id   572970323b206720d637046e73a8676f
#
_cell.length_a   1.000
_cell.length_b   1.000
_cell.length_c   1.000
_cell.angle_alpha   90.00
_cell.angle_beta   90.00
_cell.angle_gamma   90.00
#
_symmetry.space_group_name_H-M   'P 1'
#
loop_
_entity.id
_entity.type
_entity.pdbx_description
1 polymer ?
#
loop_
_entity_poly.entity_id
_entity_poly.type
_entity_poly.pdbx_seq_one_letter_code
_entity_poly.pdbx_strand_id
1 'polypeptide(L)'
;MTEHRYRVDVVWTGETTDYRSYSRNHEVLATGRPPLPGSADPVVGRGDPERWNPEQLLLASLSQCHMLWYLHLCAAAGIVVVDYLDEAEGVMNSRQFEQATLHPRVTITDAARTEEARGLHAEANKRCFIANSVNFPVHHEPDIRTS
;
A
#
# COMPACT_ATOMS: atom_id res chain seq x y z
N MET A 1 -3.39 -19.65 -18.75
CA MET A 1 -3.03 -18.71 -17.69
C MET A 1 -1.96 -17.74 -18.18
N THR A 2 -2.17 -16.45 -18.02
CA THR A 2 -1.23 -15.43 -18.49
C THR A 2 -0.21 -15.13 -17.40
N GLU A 3 1.06 -15.16 -17.76
CA GLU A 3 2.15 -14.80 -16.86
C GLU A 3 2.43 -13.31 -16.99
N HIS A 4 2.57 -12.62 -15.85
CA HIS A 4 2.93 -11.20 -15.80
C HIS A 4 4.27 -11.06 -15.12
N ARG A 5 5.15 -10.24 -15.68
CA ARG A 5 6.49 -10.02 -15.16
C ARG A 5 6.71 -8.54 -14.86
N TYR A 6 7.35 -8.26 -13.76
CA TYR A 6 7.67 -6.90 -13.32
C TYR A 6 9.15 -6.82 -12.99
N ARG A 7 9.72 -5.63 -13.16
CA ARG A 7 11.12 -5.40 -12.84
C ARG A 7 11.26 -4.03 -12.19
N VAL A 8 12.04 -3.97 -11.11
CA VAL A 8 12.53 -2.73 -10.51
C VAL A 8 14.02 -2.88 -10.28
N ASP A 9 14.75 -1.78 -10.33
CA ASP A 9 16.16 -1.74 -9.98
C ASP A 9 16.29 -0.97 -8.66
N VAL A 10 17.13 -1.45 -7.75
CA VAL A 10 17.45 -0.77 -6.49
C VAL A 10 18.93 -0.46 -6.52
N VAL A 11 19.29 0.83 -6.40
CA VAL A 11 20.65 1.29 -6.57
C VAL A 11 21.13 2.04 -5.33
N TRP A 12 22.22 1.57 -4.75
CA TRP A 12 22.91 2.22 -3.64
C TRP A 12 24.39 2.37 -3.98
N THR A 13 24.96 3.51 -3.65
CA THR A 13 26.40 3.73 -3.74
C THR A 13 26.89 4.34 -2.46
N GLY A 14 28.10 3.95 -2.04
CA GLY A 14 28.69 4.43 -0.82
C GLY A 14 29.78 3.48 -0.33
N GLU A 15 30.12 3.56 0.95
CA GLU A 15 31.10 2.68 1.59
C GLU A 15 30.60 2.29 2.97
N THR A 16 30.59 0.99 3.26
CA THR A 16 30.15 0.46 4.57
C THR A 16 31.31 0.40 5.58
N THR A 17 32.17 1.41 5.55
CA THR A 17 33.37 1.42 6.41
C THR A 17 33.06 1.65 7.89
N ASP A 18 31.95 2.33 8.18
CA ASP A 18 31.48 2.56 9.55
C ASP A 18 29.98 2.28 9.65
N TYR A 19 29.63 1.31 10.47
CA TYR A 19 28.23 0.87 10.67
C TYR A 19 27.29 2.03 11.01
N ARG A 20 27.74 2.99 11.79
CA ARG A 20 26.88 4.08 12.27
C ARG A 20 26.68 5.17 11.25
N SER A 21 27.63 5.37 10.35
CA SER A 21 27.64 6.55 9.49
C SER A 21 27.38 6.30 8.02
N TYR A 22 27.44 5.05 7.53
CA TYR A 22 27.15 4.84 6.13
C TYR A 22 25.69 5.18 5.81
N SER A 23 25.47 5.82 4.65
CA SER A 23 24.13 6.22 4.22
C SER A 23 23.26 5.01 3.86
N ARG A 24 21.99 5.02 4.28
CA ARG A 24 21.00 4.04 3.87
C ARG A 24 20.17 4.52 2.67
N ASN A 25 20.48 5.71 2.18
CA ASN A 25 19.77 6.30 1.06
C ASN A 25 20.07 5.58 -0.25
N HIS A 26 19.01 5.30 -1.00
CA HIS A 26 19.08 4.58 -2.27
C HIS A 26 17.96 5.08 -3.18
N GLU A 27 17.96 4.61 -4.41
CA GLU A 27 16.90 4.93 -5.37
C GLU A 27 16.25 3.64 -5.84
N VAL A 28 14.92 3.67 -5.97
CA VAL A 28 14.15 2.62 -6.62
C VAL A 28 13.78 3.12 -8.01
N LEU A 29 14.15 2.36 -9.02
CA LEU A 29 14.02 2.76 -10.42
C LEU A 29 13.16 1.76 -11.19
N ALA A 30 12.39 2.27 -12.12
CA ALA A 30 11.71 1.45 -13.13
C ALA A 30 11.66 2.26 -14.42
N THR A 31 11.73 1.55 -15.55
CA THR A 31 11.75 2.18 -16.87
C THR A 31 10.54 3.09 -17.07
N GLY A 32 10.80 4.33 -17.48
CA GLY A 32 9.76 5.31 -17.78
C GLY A 32 9.09 5.95 -16.58
N ARG A 33 9.65 5.76 -15.37
CA ARG A 33 9.09 6.32 -14.15
C ARG A 33 10.12 7.21 -13.43
N PRO A 34 9.67 8.23 -12.69
CA PRO A 34 10.59 9.02 -11.86
C PRO A 34 11.23 8.12 -10.80
N PRO A 35 12.50 8.39 -10.43
CA PRO A 35 13.12 7.68 -9.32
C PRO A 35 12.34 7.87 -8.04
N LEU A 36 12.26 6.81 -7.23
CA LEU A 36 11.63 6.87 -5.92
C LEU A 36 12.73 6.88 -4.85
N PRO A 37 12.85 7.96 -4.06
CA PRO A 37 13.87 8.05 -3.03
C PRO A 37 13.53 7.14 -1.85
N GLY A 38 14.44 6.22 -1.54
CA GLY A 38 14.28 5.25 -0.45
C GLY A 38 15.37 5.36 0.59
N SER A 39 15.08 4.84 1.78
CA SER A 39 16.04 4.71 2.86
C SER A 39 15.51 3.64 3.83
N ALA A 40 16.21 3.44 4.94
CA ALA A 40 15.75 2.57 6.01
C ALA A 40 14.83 3.34 6.97
N ASP A 41 14.15 2.61 7.85
CA ASP A 41 13.41 3.21 8.95
C ASP A 41 14.35 4.11 9.78
N PRO A 42 13.95 5.34 10.10
CA PRO A 42 14.84 6.28 10.80
C PRO A 42 15.19 5.87 12.23
N VAL A 43 14.29 5.16 12.91
CA VAL A 43 14.49 4.79 14.32
C VAL A 43 15.33 3.53 14.45
N VAL A 44 14.90 2.43 13.83
CA VAL A 44 15.60 1.15 13.94
C VAL A 44 16.69 0.94 12.91
N GLY A 45 16.55 1.56 11.73
CA GLY A 45 17.46 1.34 10.61
C GLY A 45 18.43 2.48 10.32
N ARG A 46 18.41 3.56 11.08
CA ARG A 46 19.25 4.75 10.88
C ARG A 46 19.05 5.41 9.53
N GLY A 47 17.83 5.36 9.03
CA GLY A 47 17.47 5.91 7.73
C GLY A 47 17.15 7.39 7.77
N ASP A 48 16.90 7.93 6.58
CA ASP A 48 16.50 9.31 6.37
C ASP A 48 14.98 9.43 6.46
N PRO A 49 14.42 10.21 7.42
CA PRO A 49 12.97 10.33 7.57
C PRO A 49 12.28 11.05 6.41
N GLU A 50 13.02 11.69 5.52
CA GLU A 50 12.46 12.37 4.34
C GLU A 50 12.32 11.45 3.13
N ARG A 51 12.69 10.17 3.27
CA ARG A 51 12.62 9.19 2.19
C ARG A 51 11.69 8.03 2.57
N TRP A 52 11.21 7.32 1.56
CA TRP A 52 10.36 6.16 1.77
C TRP A 52 11.18 4.98 2.32
N ASN A 53 10.62 4.24 3.26
CA ASN A 53 11.26 3.00 3.70
C ASN A 53 10.49 1.77 3.17
N PRO A 54 11.09 0.58 3.20
CA PRO A 54 10.46 -0.62 2.67
C PRO A 54 9.11 -0.95 3.32
N GLU A 55 8.97 -0.67 4.60
CA GLU A 55 7.74 -0.95 5.35
C GLU A 55 6.59 -0.08 4.87
N GLN A 56 6.86 1.20 4.61
CA GLN A 56 5.87 2.10 4.04
C GLN A 56 5.50 1.68 2.61
N LEU A 57 6.48 1.25 1.82
CA LEU A 57 6.23 0.83 0.45
C LEU A 57 5.39 -0.45 0.39
N LEU A 58 5.63 -1.40 1.29
CA LEU A 58 4.80 -2.60 1.37
C LEU A 58 3.37 -2.25 1.76
N LEU A 59 3.21 -1.42 2.78
CA LEU A 59 1.89 -0.99 3.25
C LEU A 59 1.16 -0.19 2.15
N ALA A 60 1.87 0.70 1.46
CA ALA A 60 1.30 1.45 0.33
C ALA A 60 0.86 0.54 -0.80
N SER A 61 1.61 -0.53 -1.09
CA SER A 61 1.22 -1.47 -2.14
C SER A 61 -0.06 -2.23 -1.78
N LEU A 62 -0.23 -2.60 -0.51
CA LEU A 62 -1.46 -3.23 -0.02
C LEU A 62 -2.65 -2.29 -0.14
N SER A 63 -2.48 -1.06 0.30
CA SER A 63 -3.54 -0.05 0.29
C SER A 63 -3.99 0.27 -1.15
N GLN A 64 -3.04 0.56 -2.04
CA GLN A 64 -3.41 0.93 -3.41
C GLN A 64 -3.98 -0.25 -4.20
N CYS A 65 -3.51 -1.46 -3.97
CA CYS A 65 -4.06 -2.63 -4.66
C CYS A 65 -5.51 -2.87 -4.26
N HIS A 66 -5.82 -2.76 -2.97
CA HIS A 66 -7.19 -2.84 -2.48
C HIS A 66 -8.06 -1.73 -3.09
N MET A 67 -7.59 -0.49 -3.09
CA MET A 67 -8.31 0.63 -3.67
C MET A 67 -8.64 0.38 -5.15
N LEU A 68 -7.66 -0.05 -5.93
CA LEU A 68 -7.86 -0.27 -7.37
C LEU A 68 -8.91 -1.36 -7.63
N TRP A 69 -8.89 -2.44 -6.87
CA TRP A 69 -9.92 -3.47 -6.96
C TRP A 69 -11.28 -2.95 -6.52
N TYR A 70 -11.31 -2.19 -5.44
CA TYR A 70 -12.57 -1.62 -4.92
C TYR A 70 -13.20 -0.68 -5.94
N LEU A 71 -12.42 0.23 -6.52
CA LEU A 71 -12.91 1.16 -7.54
C LEU A 71 -13.43 0.40 -8.77
N HIS A 72 -12.73 -0.65 -9.19
CA HIS A 72 -13.18 -1.51 -10.29
C HIS A 72 -14.54 -2.15 -9.97
N LEU A 73 -14.68 -2.70 -8.79
CA LEU A 73 -15.93 -3.36 -8.37
C LEU A 73 -17.09 -2.35 -8.26
N CYS A 74 -16.83 -1.17 -7.74
CA CYS A 74 -17.84 -0.12 -7.69
C CYS A 74 -18.28 0.31 -9.09
N ALA A 75 -17.34 0.53 -9.99
CA ALA A 75 -17.64 0.90 -11.37
C ALA A 75 -18.48 -0.18 -12.05
N ALA A 76 -18.12 -1.45 -11.87
CA ALA A 76 -18.86 -2.57 -12.45
C ALA A 76 -20.28 -2.68 -11.88
N ALA A 77 -20.48 -2.30 -10.62
CA ALA A 77 -21.79 -2.31 -9.96
C ALA A 77 -22.61 -1.04 -10.22
N GLY A 78 -22.04 -0.07 -10.92
CA GLY A 78 -22.71 1.22 -11.18
C GLY A 78 -22.73 2.14 -9.96
N ILE A 79 -21.86 1.92 -8.98
CA ILE A 79 -21.69 2.82 -7.83
C ILE A 79 -20.67 3.88 -8.19
N VAL A 80 -21.06 5.15 -8.08
CA VAL A 80 -20.17 6.28 -8.39
C VAL A 80 -19.40 6.69 -7.15
N VAL A 81 -18.09 6.45 -7.16
CA VAL A 81 -17.16 6.89 -6.12
C VAL A 81 -16.55 8.21 -6.57
N VAL A 82 -16.57 9.21 -5.70
CA VAL A 82 -16.02 10.54 -6.02
C VAL A 82 -14.80 10.89 -5.19
N ASP A 83 -14.54 10.16 -4.11
CA ASP A 83 -13.37 10.39 -3.27
C ASP A 83 -13.01 9.12 -2.52
N TYR A 84 -11.70 8.92 -2.28
CA TYR A 84 -11.17 7.75 -1.58
C TYR A 84 -9.92 8.17 -0.80
N LEU A 85 -9.90 7.88 0.49
CA LEU A 85 -8.74 8.08 1.33
C LEU A 85 -8.55 6.85 2.22
N ASP A 86 -7.34 6.31 2.26
CA ASP A 86 -7.00 5.24 3.18
C ASP A 86 -5.84 5.67 4.08
N GLU A 87 -6.07 5.69 5.37
CA GLU A 87 -5.03 5.89 6.36
C GLU A 87 -4.62 4.52 6.89
N ALA A 88 -3.89 3.79 6.05
CA ALA A 88 -3.50 2.41 6.31
C ALA A 88 -2.46 2.31 7.41
N GLU A 89 -2.59 1.30 8.26
CA GLU A 89 -1.67 1.04 9.36
C GLU A 89 -1.11 -0.38 9.29
N GLY A 90 0.16 -0.52 9.67
CA GLY A 90 0.81 -1.82 9.79
C GLY A 90 1.44 -1.96 11.17
N VAL A 91 1.40 -3.15 11.72
CA VAL A 91 2.02 -3.48 13.00
C VAL A 91 3.13 -4.49 12.77
N MET A 92 4.33 -4.17 13.25
CA MET A 92 5.50 -5.04 13.15
C MET A 92 5.97 -5.50 14.52
N ASN A 93 6.50 -6.71 14.57
CA ASN A 93 7.37 -7.15 15.66
C ASN A 93 8.83 -6.95 15.21
N SER A 94 9.78 -7.56 15.91
CA SER A 94 11.21 -7.42 15.60
C SER A 94 11.65 -8.12 14.31
N ARG A 95 10.75 -8.86 13.63
CA ARG A 95 11.10 -9.69 12.47
C ARG A 95 10.21 -9.45 11.25
N GLN A 96 8.92 -9.16 11.44
CA GLN A 96 7.98 -9.12 10.33
C GLN A 96 6.73 -8.34 10.69
N PHE A 97 5.92 -8.03 9.69
CA PHE A 97 4.57 -7.53 9.92
C PHE A 97 3.72 -8.60 10.57
N GLU A 98 2.99 -8.22 11.60
CA GLU A 98 2.01 -9.09 12.25
C GLU A 98 0.63 -8.94 11.60
N GLN A 99 0.31 -7.73 11.17
CA GLN A 99 -0.95 -7.41 10.48
C GLN A 99 -0.86 -6.05 9.81
N ALA A 100 -1.77 -5.82 8.88
CA ALA A 100 -2.06 -4.50 8.33
C ALA A 100 -3.56 -4.26 8.42
N THR A 101 -3.96 -3.02 8.64
CA THR A 101 -5.36 -2.61 8.67
C THR A 101 -5.56 -1.42 7.75
N LEU A 102 -6.45 -1.57 6.78
CA LEU A 102 -6.84 -0.50 5.87
C LEU A 102 -8.05 0.21 6.46
N HIS A 103 -8.08 1.54 6.35
CA HIS A 103 -9.18 2.37 6.83
C HIS A 103 -9.75 3.21 5.67
N PRO A 104 -10.32 2.55 4.64
CA PRO A 104 -10.79 3.29 3.47
C PRO A 104 -12.01 4.14 3.80
N ARG A 105 -11.87 5.44 3.57
CA ARG A 105 -12.95 6.41 3.65
C ARG A 105 -13.38 6.72 2.23
N VAL A 106 -14.58 6.30 1.88
CA VAL A 106 -15.07 6.35 0.51
C VAL A 106 -16.30 7.25 0.44
N THR A 107 -16.32 8.18 -0.48
CA THR A 107 -17.50 9.02 -0.73
C THR A 107 -18.16 8.58 -2.02
N ILE A 108 -19.45 8.23 -1.93
CA ILE A 108 -20.28 7.85 -3.09
C ILE A 108 -21.41 8.84 -3.28
N THR A 109 -22.03 8.84 -4.45
CA THR A 109 -23.10 9.80 -4.78
C THR A 109 -24.49 9.34 -4.35
N ASP A 110 -24.74 8.03 -4.22
CA ASP A 110 -26.07 7.47 -3.93
C ASP A 110 -26.11 6.85 -2.53
N ALA A 111 -26.76 7.54 -1.60
CA ALA A 111 -26.90 7.10 -0.21
C ALA A 111 -27.62 5.74 -0.08
N ALA A 112 -28.49 5.41 -1.04
CA ALA A 112 -29.24 4.14 -1.02
C ALA A 112 -28.32 2.94 -1.24
N ARG A 113 -27.10 3.14 -1.72
CA ARG A 113 -26.17 2.06 -2.04
C ARG A 113 -25.01 1.93 -1.04
N THR A 114 -25.14 2.57 0.12
CA THR A 114 -24.09 2.57 1.17
C THR A 114 -23.71 1.17 1.61
N GLU A 115 -24.68 0.30 1.91
CA GLU A 115 -24.37 -1.06 2.39
C GLU A 115 -23.78 -1.94 1.30
N GLU A 116 -24.20 -1.79 0.07
CA GLU A 116 -23.60 -2.49 -1.06
C GLU A 116 -22.14 -2.03 -1.23
N ALA A 117 -21.89 -0.72 -1.18
CA ALA A 117 -20.55 -0.16 -1.28
C ALA A 117 -19.65 -0.64 -0.15
N ARG A 118 -20.19 -0.76 1.05
CA ARG A 118 -19.43 -1.31 2.20
C ARG A 118 -19.04 -2.76 1.97
N GLY A 119 -19.97 -3.58 1.50
CA GLY A 119 -19.76 -5.00 1.27
C GLY A 119 -18.73 -5.32 0.19
N LEU A 120 -18.54 -4.42 -0.79
CA LEU A 120 -17.57 -4.62 -1.87
C LEU A 120 -16.11 -4.62 -1.37
N HIS A 121 -15.85 -4.08 -0.20
CA HIS A 121 -14.49 -4.15 0.38
C HIS A 121 -14.05 -5.57 0.68
N ALA A 122 -14.95 -6.45 1.10
CA ALA A 122 -14.63 -7.86 1.34
C ALA A 122 -14.22 -8.55 0.03
N GLU A 123 -14.92 -8.26 -1.06
CA GLU A 123 -14.59 -8.82 -2.37
C GLU A 123 -13.26 -8.25 -2.89
N ALA A 124 -13.02 -6.94 -2.69
CA ALA A 124 -11.75 -6.32 -3.06
C ALA A 124 -10.58 -6.99 -2.31
N ASN A 125 -10.75 -7.26 -1.02
CA ASN A 125 -9.72 -7.93 -0.23
C ASN A 125 -9.40 -9.33 -0.77
N LYS A 126 -10.40 -10.08 -1.17
CA LYS A 126 -10.20 -11.42 -1.76
C LYS A 126 -9.43 -11.37 -3.07
N ARG A 127 -9.61 -10.33 -3.86
CA ARG A 127 -9.01 -10.19 -5.19
C ARG A 127 -7.68 -9.43 -5.17
N CYS A 128 -7.32 -8.83 -4.05
CA CYS A 128 -6.11 -8.03 -3.94
C CYS A 128 -4.87 -8.92 -4.09
N PHE A 129 -4.13 -8.76 -5.20
CA PHE A 129 -2.95 -9.57 -5.50
C PHE A 129 -1.90 -9.45 -4.39
N ILE A 130 -1.73 -8.25 -3.83
CA ILE A 130 -0.71 -8.02 -2.81
C ILE A 130 -1.13 -8.64 -1.48
N ALA A 131 -2.41 -8.50 -1.08
CA ALA A 131 -2.90 -9.14 0.13
C ALA A 131 -2.77 -10.68 0.05
N ASN A 132 -2.98 -11.25 -1.14
CA ASN A 132 -2.81 -12.69 -1.36
C ASN A 132 -1.34 -13.13 -1.36
N SER A 133 -0.41 -12.19 -1.41
CA SER A 133 1.03 -12.47 -1.51
C SER A 133 1.79 -12.30 -0.20
N VAL A 134 1.12 -11.87 0.87
CA VAL A 134 1.74 -11.69 2.19
C VAL A 134 1.32 -12.78 3.16
N ASN A 135 2.11 -13.01 4.19
CA ASN A 135 1.88 -14.08 5.18
C ASN A 135 1.27 -13.59 6.50
N PHE A 136 0.65 -12.42 6.45
CA PHE A 136 -0.03 -11.84 7.61
C PHE A 136 -1.43 -11.36 7.19
N PRO A 137 -2.38 -11.24 8.15
CA PRO A 137 -3.73 -10.79 7.82
C PRO A 137 -3.76 -9.32 7.43
N VAL A 138 -4.58 -9.00 6.42
CA VAL A 138 -4.86 -7.64 5.99
C VAL A 138 -6.34 -7.37 6.27
N HIS A 139 -6.60 -6.56 7.27
CA HIS A 139 -7.94 -6.19 7.70
C HIS A 139 -8.41 -4.92 7.00
N HIS A 140 -9.71 -4.69 6.95
CA HIS A 140 -10.28 -3.45 6.42
C HIS A 140 -11.44 -2.98 7.30
N GLU A 141 -11.42 -1.70 7.61
CA GLU A 141 -12.45 -1.02 8.42
C GLU A 141 -12.99 0.17 7.62
N PRO A 142 -13.95 -0.08 6.70
CA PRO A 142 -14.41 0.96 5.79
C PRO A 142 -15.39 1.94 6.42
N ASP A 143 -15.32 3.19 5.96
CA ASP A 143 -16.25 4.25 6.29
C ASP A 143 -16.83 4.78 4.97
N ILE A 144 -18.12 4.55 4.72
CA ILE A 144 -18.78 4.97 3.49
C ILE A 144 -19.57 6.26 3.76
N ARG A 145 -19.26 7.30 2.98
CA ARG A 145 -19.88 8.61 3.08
C ARG A 145 -20.61 8.94 1.78
N THR A 146 -21.53 9.89 1.87
CA THR A 146 -22.25 10.39 0.69
C THR A 146 -21.97 11.86 0.50
N SER A 147 -21.86 12.24 -0.78
CA SER A 147 -21.65 13.64 -1.17
C SER A 147 -22.93 14.45 -1.17
#